data_2815c0910932aa12b2f01695c55fe214
#
_entry.id   2815c0910932aa12b2f01695c55fe214
#
_cell.length_a   1.000
_cell.length_b   1.000
_cell.length_c   1.000
_cell.angle_alpha   90.00
_cell.angle_beta   90.00
_cell.angle_gamma   90.00
#
_symmetry.space_group_name_H-M   'P 1'
#
loop_
_entity.id
_entity.type
_entity.pdbx_description
1 polymer ?
#
loop_
_entity_poly.entity_id
_entity_poly.type
_entity_poly.pdbx_seq_one_letter_code
_entity_poly.pdbx_strand_id
1 'polypeptide(L)'
;MKKLTTLFLTLALLAGMSAVFGANAADAVKKLPKPDSYEALKLDPKHGIGDNLVELTKRDKHTLFTDEMKVKLKTEASYLNEYEDDLFQWFRLADGRIALVYKDIVKDVKGNEVKAKPATIYSVSMQANQKITPGREIMVLSIPGRSKAKVKNMGNFLPLVLNPDLRPAGILNPGAIVAYFAPEMLVHDSVKEGTASQRLGSMKELLAGLWESTGIADIIQQTRSNFSSTWILGLGRVLMMAVGLLLIYLAIAKGFEPLLLLPIGYGAVLANIPLAGISGPDGLLGMVYNVGIDTGVFPLLIFMGVGAMTDFGPLLANPKSALLGAAAQFGIFFALIGALVLAKMGIEFDLKDAASIGIIGGADGPTSIFLTSRLSPKLLGAVAVAAYSYMALVPIIQPPIMKLFTTEAERKIKMKQLRPVSKLEKICFPLLITLLCAFLLPDAAPLIGMLMFGNLMRECGVVDRLSDTAQNALINIVTIFLGTAVGAKLSADQFLTKQTIGILILGAIAFSVGTAAGVIFGKIMNKLSKDPINPLIGAAGVSAVPMAARVVNKVGLESDPRNFLLMHAMGPNVAGVIGSAVAAGVLLKALGGL
;
A
#
# COMPACT_ATOMS: atom_id res chain seq x y z
N MET A 1 -30.35 -30.85 -6.25
CA MET A 1 -29.80 -31.06 -7.61
C MET A 1 -29.45 -29.76 -8.33
N LYS A 2 -30.23 -28.65 -8.29
CA LYS A 2 -29.86 -27.38 -8.99
C LYS A 2 -28.56 -26.69 -8.51
N LYS A 3 -28.14 -26.87 -7.26
CA LYS A 3 -26.88 -26.26 -6.74
C LYS A 3 -25.62 -27.01 -7.16
N LEU A 4 -25.71 -28.31 -7.46
CA LEU A 4 -24.57 -29.10 -7.93
C LEU A 4 -24.29 -28.88 -9.43
N THR A 5 -25.34 -28.68 -10.24
CA THR A 5 -25.21 -28.38 -11.66
C THR A 5 -24.56 -27.03 -11.94
N THR A 6 -24.80 -26.01 -11.09
CA THR A 6 -24.16 -24.71 -11.22
C THR A 6 -22.66 -24.78 -10.88
N LEU A 7 -22.27 -25.58 -9.91
CA LEU A 7 -20.87 -25.79 -9.53
C LEU A 7 -20.09 -26.55 -10.63
N PHE A 8 -20.72 -27.52 -11.29
CA PHE A 8 -20.11 -28.25 -12.41
C PHE A 8 -19.96 -27.40 -13.68
N LEU A 9 -20.92 -26.50 -13.95
CA LEU A 9 -20.82 -25.57 -15.10
C LEU A 9 -19.72 -24.53 -14.91
N THR A 10 -19.51 -24.03 -13.68
CA THR A 10 -18.41 -23.09 -13.38
C THR A 10 -17.04 -23.76 -13.45
N LEU A 11 -16.92 -25.01 -13.02
CA LEU A 11 -15.68 -25.80 -13.16
C LEU A 11 -15.37 -26.16 -14.62
N ALA A 12 -16.38 -26.43 -15.45
CA ALA A 12 -16.21 -26.73 -16.87
C ALA A 12 -15.83 -25.48 -17.70
N LEU A 13 -16.30 -24.29 -17.31
CA LEU A 13 -15.89 -23.01 -17.91
C LEU A 13 -14.44 -22.65 -17.57
N LEU A 14 -13.98 -22.94 -16.37
CA LEU A 14 -12.59 -22.76 -15.96
C LEU A 14 -11.62 -23.71 -16.67
N ALA A 15 -12.03 -24.95 -16.93
CA ALA A 15 -11.24 -25.93 -17.70
C ALA A 15 -11.15 -25.58 -19.20
N GLY A 16 -12.19 -24.95 -19.76
CA GLY A 16 -12.21 -24.51 -21.17
C GLY A 16 -11.30 -23.33 -21.48
N MET A 17 -11.07 -22.45 -20.52
CA MET A 17 -10.17 -21.29 -20.70
C MET A 17 -8.68 -21.64 -20.70
N SER A 18 -8.28 -22.74 -20.06
CA SER A 18 -6.88 -23.22 -20.06
C SER A 18 -6.43 -23.80 -21.42
N ALA A 19 -7.36 -24.27 -22.25
CA ALA A 19 -7.05 -24.86 -23.56
C ALA A 19 -6.78 -23.83 -24.67
N VAL A 20 -7.24 -22.58 -24.51
CA VAL A 20 -7.10 -21.53 -25.54
C VAL A 20 -5.76 -20.78 -25.44
N PHE A 21 -5.12 -20.76 -24.27
CA PHE A 21 -3.83 -20.07 -24.07
C PHE A 21 -2.59 -20.94 -24.32
N GLY A 22 -2.75 -22.25 -24.50
CA GLY A 22 -1.63 -23.20 -24.68
C GLY A 22 -1.10 -23.33 -26.12
N ALA A 23 -1.80 -22.81 -27.14
CA ALA A 23 -1.51 -23.13 -28.52
C ALA A 23 -0.48 -22.22 -29.22
N ASN A 24 -0.14 -21.04 -28.68
CA ASN A 24 0.73 -20.08 -29.38
C ASN A 24 2.18 -20.00 -28.87
N ALA A 25 2.55 -20.79 -27.87
CA ALA A 25 3.92 -20.79 -27.33
C ALA A 25 4.87 -21.79 -28.01
N ALA A 26 4.35 -22.74 -28.76
CA ALA A 26 5.15 -23.83 -29.35
C ALA A 26 5.93 -23.45 -30.62
N ASP A 27 5.52 -22.41 -31.37
CA ASP A 27 6.14 -22.04 -32.64
C ASP A 27 7.31 -21.04 -32.54
N ALA A 28 7.51 -20.41 -31.41
CA ALA A 28 8.60 -19.43 -31.22
C ALA A 28 9.96 -20.07 -30.84
N VAL A 29 10.01 -21.36 -30.53
CA VAL A 29 11.21 -22.02 -29.95
C VAL A 29 12.17 -22.59 -30.99
N LYS A 30 11.91 -22.46 -32.28
CA LYS A 30 12.62 -23.20 -33.35
C LYS A 30 13.88 -22.56 -33.95
N LYS A 31 14.40 -21.44 -33.38
CA LYS A 31 15.59 -20.79 -33.95
C LYS A 31 16.56 -20.29 -32.86
N LEU A 32 17.22 -21.19 -32.12
CA LEU A 32 18.43 -20.84 -31.36
C LEU A 32 19.52 -21.89 -31.65
N PRO A 33 20.79 -21.50 -31.89
CA PRO A 33 21.89 -22.42 -32.14
C PRO A 33 22.22 -23.21 -30.87
N LYS A 34 22.50 -24.51 -31.01
CA LYS A 34 22.96 -25.39 -29.92
C LYS A 34 24.38 -24.99 -29.53
N PRO A 35 24.69 -24.79 -28.24
CA PRO A 35 26.07 -24.66 -27.79
C PRO A 35 26.73 -26.04 -27.72
N ASP A 36 27.84 -26.18 -28.39
CA ASP A 36 28.71 -27.35 -28.26
C ASP A 36 29.46 -27.32 -26.91
N SER A 37 29.42 -28.44 -26.19
CA SER A 37 30.14 -28.75 -24.96
C SER A 37 29.62 -28.25 -23.61
N TYR A 38 28.75 -29.05 -23.00
CA TYR A 38 28.41 -29.00 -21.57
C TYR A 38 29.11 -30.11 -20.75
N GLU A 39 30.21 -30.70 -21.24
CA GLU A 39 30.83 -31.86 -20.59
C GLU A 39 31.64 -31.58 -19.30
N ALA A 40 31.81 -30.32 -18.91
CA ALA A 40 32.68 -29.96 -17.76
C ALA A 40 31.95 -29.81 -16.39
N LEU A 41 30.65 -29.82 -16.33
CA LEU A 41 29.88 -29.67 -15.08
C LEU A 41 29.57 -31.05 -14.50
N LYS A 42 30.39 -31.59 -13.62
CA LYS A 42 30.04 -32.73 -12.74
C LYS A 42 29.01 -32.26 -11.71
N LEU A 43 27.75 -32.23 -12.10
CA LEU A 43 26.63 -31.81 -11.25
C LEU A 43 25.91 -33.03 -10.68
N ASP A 44 25.44 -32.92 -9.44
CA ASP A 44 24.64 -33.98 -8.80
C ASP A 44 23.39 -34.24 -9.66
N PRO A 45 23.16 -35.45 -10.16
CA PRO A 45 22.06 -35.76 -11.06
C PRO A 45 20.67 -35.65 -10.39
N LYS A 46 20.60 -35.41 -9.08
CA LYS A 46 19.36 -35.23 -8.31
C LYS A 46 18.84 -33.80 -8.32
N HIS A 47 19.67 -32.83 -8.64
CA HIS A 47 19.29 -31.42 -8.69
C HIS A 47 19.47 -30.89 -10.11
N GLY A 48 18.60 -29.98 -10.53
CA GLY A 48 18.73 -29.30 -11.82
C GLY A 48 19.99 -28.42 -11.89
N ILE A 49 20.50 -28.18 -13.11
CA ILE A 49 21.71 -27.36 -13.32
C ILE A 49 21.59 -25.98 -12.66
N GLY A 50 20.41 -25.36 -12.74
CA GLY A 50 20.14 -24.05 -12.11
C GLY A 50 20.26 -24.06 -10.59
N ASP A 51 19.78 -25.12 -9.93
CA ASP A 51 19.82 -25.26 -8.46
C ASP A 51 21.24 -25.43 -7.95
N ASN A 52 22.07 -26.20 -8.66
CA ASN A 52 23.49 -26.38 -8.34
C ASN A 52 24.27 -25.06 -8.49
N LEU A 53 24.01 -24.26 -9.54
CA LEU A 53 24.63 -22.96 -9.72
C LEU A 53 24.24 -21.97 -8.61
N VAL A 54 22.96 -21.98 -8.21
CA VAL A 54 22.48 -21.15 -7.09
C VAL A 54 23.15 -21.52 -5.79
N GLU A 55 23.33 -22.82 -5.50
CA GLU A 55 23.95 -23.30 -4.28
C GLU A 55 25.45 -22.99 -4.24
N LEU A 56 26.17 -23.23 -5.33
CA LEU A 56 27.60 -22.88 -5.48
C LEU A 56 27.83 -21.37 -5.25
N THR A 57 26.98 -20.55 -5.86
CA THR A 57 27.07 -19.10 -5.73
C THR A 57 26.80 -18.61 -4.31
N LYS A 58 25.92 -19.27 -3.55
CA LYS A 58 25.69 -18.95 -2.14
C LYS A 58 26.88 -19.24 -1.25
N ARG A 59 27.59 -20.37 -1.49
CA ARG A 59 28.75 -20.77 -0.69
C ARG A 59 29.93 -19.79 -0.86
N ASP A 60 30.14 -19.29 -2.08
CA ASP A 60 31.33 -18.48 -2.43
C ASP A 60 31.04 -16.97 -2.47
N LYS A 61 29.98 -16.52 -1.85
CA LYS A 61 29.49 -15.12 -1.93
C LYS A 61 30.58 -14.07 -1.58
N HIS A 62 31.47 -14.37 -0.65
CA HIS A 62 32.53 -13.44 -0.21
C HIS A 62 33.72 -13.33 -1.18
N THR A 63 33.92 -14.32 -2.03
CA THR A 63 35.07 -14.37 -2.97
C THR A 63 34.70 -13.92 -4.38
N LEU A 64 33.39 -13.83 -4.70
CA LEU A 64 32.91 -13.58 -6.06
C LEU A 64 33.14 -12.16 -6.59
N PHE A 65 33.33 -11.18 -5.71
CA PHE A 65 33.44 -9.77 -6.09
C PHE A 65 34.84 -9.18 -5.83
N THR A 66 35.88 -10.02 -5.75
CA THR A 66 37.25 -9.61 -5.51
C THR A 66 37.96 -9.16 -6.78
N ASP A 67 39.09 -8.48 -6.62
CA ASP A 67 39.93 -8.07 -7.75
C ASP A 67 40.57 -9.28 -8.47
N GLU A 68 40.83 -10.37 -7.76
CA GLU A 68 41.27 -11.65 -8.35
C GLU A 68 40.24 -12.21 -9.33
N MET A 69 38.95 -12.14 -8.98
CA MET A 69 37.89 -12.56 -9.90
C MET A 69 37.78 -11.67 -11.13
N LYS A 70 38.04 -10.35 -11.00
CA LYS A 70 38.11 -9.45 -12.17
C LYS A 70 39.19 -9.84 -13.15
N VAL A 71 40.40 -10.22 -12.65
CA VAL A 71 41.49 -10.72 -13.48
C VAL A 71 41.09 -12.04 -14.15
N LYS A 72 40.49 -12.96 -13.39
CA LYS A 72 40.05 -14.26 -13.88
C LYS A 72 38.98 -14.15 -14.97
N LEU A 73 38.06 -13.22 -14.84
CA LEU A 73 37.05 -12.91 -15.89
C LEU A 73 37.72 -12.46 -17.19
N LYS A 74 38.78 -11.65 -17.12
CA LYS A 74 39.48 -11.15 -18.31
C LYS A 74 40.33 -12.20 -19.01
N THR A 75 40.81 -13.23 -18.28
CA THR A 75 41.72 -14.25 -18.78
C THR A 75 41.07 -15.58 -19.14
N GLU A 76 40.03 -15.99 -18.41
CA GLU A 76 39.45 -17.34 -18.49
C GLU A 76 37.97 -17.35 -18.95
N ALA A 77 37.29 -16.21 -18.99
CA ALA A 77 35.88 -16.14 -19.37
C ALA A 77 35.66 -15.78 -20.85
N SER A 78 34.64 -16.34 -21.47
CA SER A 78 34.24 -16.01 -22.84
C SER A 78 33.43 -14.72 -22.86
N TYR A 79 33.83 -13.79 -23.73
CA TYR A 79 33.10 -12.53 -23.90
C TYR A 79 31.83 -12.73 -24.75
N LEU A 80 30.69 -12.18 -24.29
CA LEU A 80 29.40 -12.29 -24.98
C LEU A 80 29.09 -10.99 -25.72
N ASN A 81 29.58 -10.87 -26.96
CA ASN A 81 29.40 -9.69 -27.82
C ASN A 81 27.94 -9.35 -28.12
N GLU A 82 27.08 -10.37 -28.14
CA GLU A 82 25.62 -10.22 -28.46
C GLU A 82 24.87 -9.37 -27.43
N TYR A 83 25.41 -9.25 -26.20
CA TYR A 83 24.77 -8.55 -25.08
C TYR A 83 25.53 -7.28 -24.69
N GLU A 84 26.49 -6.83 -25.49
CA GLU A 84 27.25 -5.63 -25.22
C GLU A 84 26.39 -4.37 -25.28
N ASP A 85 26.49 -3.50 -24.27
CA ASP A 85 25.98 -2.13 -24.31
C ASP A 85 27.10 -1.10 -24.14
N ASP A 86 26.77 0.19 -24.16
CA ASP A 86 27.76 1.27 -24.05
C ASP A 86 28.52 1.29 -22.72
N LEU A 87 27.97 0.72 -21.66
CA LEU A 87 28.49 0.83 -20.29
C LEU A 87 28.90 -0.49 -19.68
N PHE A 88 28.37 -1.62 -20.16
CA PHE A 88 28.56 -2.94 -19.54
C PHE A 88 29.06 -3.97 -20.52
N GLN A 89 29.78 -4.94 -19.95
CA GLN A 89 30.27 -6.14 -20.65
C GLN A 89 29.71 -7.37 -19.94
N TRP A 90 29.42 -8.40 -20.73
CA TRP A 90 28.89 -9.66 -20.29
C TRP A 90 29.92 -10.76 -20.56
N PHE A 91 30.23 -11.56 -19.55
CA PHE A 91 31.22 -12.63 -19.63
C PHE A 91 30.58 -13.95 -19.19
N ARG A 92 30.87 -15.04 -19.93
CA ARG A 92 30.47 -16.40 -19.52
C ARG A 92 31.70 -17.09 -18.90
N LEU A 93 31.53 -17.54 -17.66
CA LEU A 93 32.54 -18.33 -16.95
C LEU A 93 32.50 -19.78 -17.39
N ALA A 94 33.58 -20.54 -17.10
CA ALA A 94 33.70 -21.97 -17.38
C ALA A 94 32.63 -22.83 -16.69
N ASP A 95 32.10 -22.37 -15.56
CA ASP A 95 31.00 -23.01 -14.81
C ASP A 95 29.60 -22.64 -15.33
N GLY A 96 29.49 -21.93 -16.44
CA GLY A 96 28.24 -21.54 -17.10
C GLY A 96 27.61 -20.27 -16.54
N ARG A 97 28.05 -19.72 -15.41
CA ARG A 97 27.58 -18.44 -14.89
C ARG A 97 27.89 -17.30 -15.86
N ILE A 98 27.04 -16.30 -15.87
CA ILE A 98 27.25 -15.07 -16.65
C ILE A 98 27.51 -13.93 -15.69
N ALA A 99 28.62 -13.20 -15.88
CA ALA A 99 28.98 -12.04 -15.10
C ALA A 99 28.70 -10.75 -15.87
N LEU A 100 28.07 -9.78 -15.22
CA LEU A 100 27.89 -8.42 -15.71
C LEU A 100 28.95 -7.52 -15.08
N VAL A 101 29.72 -6.85 -15.91
CA VAL A 101 30.87 -6.01 -15.49
C VAL A 101 30.71 -4.60 -16.04
N TYR A 102 30.92 -3.58 -15.19
CA TYR A 102 30.97 -2.19 -15.62
C TYR A 102 32.27 -1.93 -16.36
N LYS A 103 32.23 -1.42 -17.60
CA LYS A 103 33.39 -1.24 -18.47
C LYS A 103 34.42 -0.29 -17.86
N ASP A 104 35.72 -0.59 -18.11
CA ASP A 104 36.82 0.32 -17.81
C ASP A 104 36.93 1.46 -18.84
N ILE A 105 36.56 1.18 -20.09
CA ILE A 105 36.58 2.12 -21.21
C ILE A 105 35.16 2.20 -21.78
N VAL A 106 34.64 3.42 -21.95
CA VAL A 106 33.29 3.72 -22.45
C VAL A 106 33.40 4.76 -23.56
N LYS A 107 32.38 4.83 -24.45
CA LYS A 107 32.31 5.88 -25.48
C LYS A 107 31.70 7.15 -24.90
N ASP A 108 32.28 8.29 -25.16
CA ASP A 108 31.72 9.60 -24.81
C ASP A 108 30.56 10.00 -25.76
N VAL A 109 29.95 11.16 -25.52
CA VAL A 109 28.84 11.70 -26.33
C VAL A 109 29.25 11.93 -27.78
N LYS A 110 30.54 12.04 -28.07
CA LYS A 110 31.11 12.25 -29.41
C LYS A 110 31.60 10.95 -30.06
N GLY A 111 31.45 9.80 -29.35
CA GLY A 111 31.86 8.49 -29.82
C GLY A 111 33.34 8.11 -29.56
N ASN A 112 34.12 8.95 -28.86
CA ASN A 112 35.50 8.67 -28.54
C ASN A 112 35.59 7.73 -27.32
N GLU A 113 36.56 6.81 -27.35
CA GLU A 113 36.86 5.95 -26.20
C GLU A 113 37.54 6.75 -25.08
N VAL A 114 36.91 6.73 -23.92
CA VAL A 114 37.40 7.42 -22.71
C VAL A 114 37.35 6.48 -21.51
N LYS A 115 38.24 6.70 -20.53
CA LYS A 115 38.19 5.96 -19.27
C LYS A 115 36.85 6.19 -18.58
N ALA A 116 36.17 5.11 -18.18
CA ALA A 116 34.96 5.20 -17.43
C ALA A 116 35.17 5.90 -16.08
N LYS A 117 34.18 6.68 -15.66
CA LYS A 117 34.19 7.34 -14.35
C LYS A 117 33.35 6.54 -13.37
N PRO A 118 33.65 6.58 -12.04
CA PRO A 118 32.78 6.00 -11.03
C PRO A 118 31.35 6.51 -11.20
N ALA A 119 30.37 5.58 -11.18
CA ALA A 119 28.96 5.88 -11.31
C ALA A 119 28.26 5.78 -9.96
N THR A 120 27.36 6.69 -9.65
CA THR A 120 26.50 6.60 -8.46
C THR A 120 25.25 5.81 -8.81
N ILE A 121 24.92 4.82 -8.01
CA ILE A 121 23.72 3.99 -8.19
C ILE A 121 22.50 4.80 -7.74
N TYR A 122 21.60 5.07 -8.67
CA TYR A 122 20.33 5.78 -8.38
C TYR A 122 19.25 4.83 -7.89
N SER A 123 19.06 3.73 -8.60
CA SER A 123 18.11 2.67 -8.22
C SER A 123 18.58 1.30 -8.73
N VAL A 124 18.18 0.24 -8.05
CA VAL A 124 18.40 -1.17 -8.45
C VAL A 124 17.05 -1.85 -8.45
N SER A 125 16.66 -2.40 -9.60
CA SER A 125 15.36 -3.07 -9.81
C SER A 125 15.49 -4.60 -9.84
N MET A 126 16.72 -5.14 -9.83
CA MET A 126 16.95 -6.58 -9.82
C MET A 126 17.12 -7.15 -8.41
N GLN A 127 16.64 -8.37 -8.22
CA GLN A 127 16.79 -9.13 -6.98
C GLN A 127 17.38 -10.51 -7.30
N ALA A 128 18.18 -11.07 -6.37
CA ALA A 128 18.71 -12.41 -6.52
C ALA A 128 17.56 -13.44 -6.57
N ASN A 129 17.70 -14.42 -7.47
CA ASN A 129 16.72 -15.48 -7.72
C ASN A 129 15.35 -15.01 -8.26
N GLN A 130 15.23 -13.77 -8.75
CA GLN A 130 14.06 -13.27 -9.43
C GLN A 130 14.31 -13.22 -10.94
N LYS A 131 13.50 -13.93 -11.72
CA LYS A 131 13.60 -13.95 -13.19
C LYS A 131 13.35 -12.56 -13.76
N ILE A 132 14.22 -12.11 -14.66
CA ILE A 132 14.11 -10.82 -15.33
C ILE A 132 14.03 -11.05 -16.83
N THR A 133 12.97 -10.53 -17.46
CA THR A 133 12.78 -10.61 -18.93
C THR A 133 13.75 -9.71 -19.69
N PRO A 134 14.11 -10.06 -20.94
CA PRO A 134 14.95 -9.21 -21.80
C PRO A 134 14.34 -7.81 -21.98
N GLY A 135 15.20 -6.80 -22.03
CA GLY A 135 14.80 -5.40 -22.23
C GLY A 135 14.32 -4.69 -20.95
N ARG A 136 14.11 -5.41 -19.83
CA ARG A 136 13.70 -4.80 -18.56
C ARG A 136 14.87 -4.03 -17.93
N GLU A 137 14.56 -2.86 -17.37
CA GLU A 137 15.52 -2.05 -16.63
C GLU A 137 15.93 -2.77 -15.33
N ILE A 138 17.24 -3.01 -15.15
CA ILE A 138 17.80 -3.69 -13.98
C ILE A 138 18.41 -2.73 -12.96
N MET A 139 18.91 -1.59 -13.42
CA MET A 139 19.40 -0.50 -12.57
C MET A 139 19.45 0.83 -13.30
N VAL A 140 19.52 1.92 -12.55
CA VAL A 140 19.76 3.28 -13.06
C VAL A 140 21.02 3.84 -12.43
N LEU A 141 21.95 4.33 -13.25
CA LEU A 141 23.20 4.94 -12.83
C LEU A 141 23.21 6.45 -13.12
N SER A 142 23.82 7.20 -12.23
CA SER A 142 24.18 8.61 -12.45
C SER A 142 25.69 8.69 -12.70
N ILE A 143 26.09 9.06 -13.91
CA ILE A 143 27.50 9.17 -14.30
C ILE A 143 27.81 10.67 -14.43
N PRO A 144 28.93 11.18 -13.83
CA PRO A 144 29.32 12.58 -13.95
C PRO A 144 29.49 13.00 -15.42
N GLY A 145 28.70 14.01 -15.84
CA GLY A 145 28.73 14.54 -17.21
C GLY A 145 27.79 13.84 -18.21
N ARG A 146 26.96 12.90 -17.75
CA ARG A 146 25.89 12.25 -18.56
C ARG A 146 24.53 12.34 -17.89
N SER A 147 23.45 12.24 -18.69
CA SER A 147 22.11 11.98 -18.15
C SER A 147 22.08 10.61 -17.47
N LYS A 148 21.07 10.37 -16.61
CA LYS A 148 20.90 9.07 -15.93
C LYS A 148 20.86 7.92 -16.96
N ALA A 149 21.77 6.97 -16.80
CA ALA A 149 21.89 5.81 -17.67
C ALA A 149 21.03 4.66 -17.14
N LYS A 150 20.14 4.13 -17.98
CA LYS A 150 19.30 2.97 -17.69
C LYS A 150 19.97 1.71 -18.20
N VAL A 151 20.26 0.78 -17.32
CA VAL A 151 20.85 -0.52 -17.65
C VAL A 151 19.74 -1.53 -17.82
N LYS A 152 19.71 -2.22 -18.96
CA LYS A 152 18.68 -3.20 -19.29
C LYS A 152 19.26 -4.62 -19.25
N ASN A 153 18.43 -5.57 -18.89
CA ASN A 153 18.74 -6.98 -19.07
C ASN A 153 18.69 -7.34 -20.55
N MET A 154 19.79 -7.81 -21.12
CA MET A 154 19.91 -8.06 -22.57
C MET A 154 19.49 -9.47 -22.97
N GLY A 155 19.40 -10.42 -22.03
CA GLY A 155 19.04 -11.81 -22.29
C GLY A 155 18.06 -12.37 -21.26
N ASN A 156 17.70 -13.65 -21.43
CA ASN A 156 16.90 -14.40 -20.46
C ASN A 156 17.79 -14.92 -19.33
N PHE A 157 18.19 -14.03 -18.43
CA PHE A 157 19.12 -14.36 -17.36
C PHE A 157 18.45 -14.27 -15.98
N LEU A 158 18.74 -15.24 -15.13
CA LEU A 158 18.32 -15.27 -13.73
C LEU A 158 19.45 -14.72 -12.85
N PRO A 159 19.28 -13.58 -12.15
CA PRO A 159 20.27 -13.10 -11.20
C PRO A 159 20.45 -14.09 -10.06
N LEU A 160 21.67 -14.58 -9.86
CA LEU A 160 22.03 -15.51 -8.78
C LEU A 160 22.52 -14.75 -7.54
N VAL A 161 23.48 -13.87 -7.73
CA VAL A 161 24.07 -13.05 -6.67
C VAL A 161 24.34 -11.65 -7.18
N LEU A 162 23.98 -10.67 -6.38
CA LEU A 162 24.25 -9.26 -6.63
C LEU A 162 25.47 -8.82 -5.81
N ASN A 163 26.24 -7.86 -6.36
CA ASN A 163 27.32 -7.22 -5.63
C ASN A 163 26.73 -6.53 -4.37
N PRO A 164 27.30 -6.75 -3.19
CA PRO A 164 26.83 -6.12 -1.94
C PRO A 164 26.78 -4.59 -1.97
N ASP A 165 27.61 -3.96 -2.82
CA ASP A 165 27.66 -2.50 -2.99
C ASP A 165 26.54 -1.95 -3.88
N LEU A 166 25.71 -2.80 -4.48
CA LEU A 166 24.56 -2.41 -5.28
C LEU A 166 23.39 -1.94 -4.39
N ARG A 167 23.53 -0.75 -3.86
CA ARG A 167 22.49 -0.06 -3.07
C ARG A 167 22.32 1.38 -3.55
N PRO A 168 21.16 1.98 -3.40
CA PRO A 168 20.97 3.41 -3.71
C PRO A 168 22.03 4.28 -3.01
N ALA A 169 22.57 5.26 -3.73
CA ALA A 169 23.72 6.08 -3.35
C ALA A 169 25.08 5.34 -3.23
N GLY A 170 25.16 4.03 -3.52
CA GLY A 170 26.42 3.31 -3.65
C GLY A 170 27.22 3.78 -4.88
N ILE A 171 28.55 3.54 -4.85
CA ILE A 171 29.45 3.90 -5.95
C ILE A 171 29.87 2.62 -6.68
N LEU A 172 29.62 2.58 -7.99
CA LEU A 172 30.08 1.52 -8.88
C LEU A 172 31.35 2.00 -9.60
N ASN A 173 32.49 1.38 -9.28
CA ASN A 173 33.76 1.69 -9.90
C ASN A 173 33.91 1.00 -11.26
N PRO A 174 34.65 1.57 -12.23
CA PRO A 174 35.01 0.89 -13.47
C PRO A 174 35.68 -0.47 -13.20
N GLY A 175 35.33 -1.47 -14.01
CA GLY A 175 35.79 -2.86 -13.83
C GLY A 175 35.07 -3.64 -12.73
N ALA A 176 34.13 -3.05 -11.99
CA ALA A 176 33.42 -3.75 -10.93
C ALA A 176 32.43 -4.78 -11.50
N ILE A 177 32.43 -5.98 -10.90
CA ILE A 177 31.45 -7.02 -11.19
C ILE A 177 30.13 -6.60 -10.51
N VAL A 178 29.06 -6.49 -11.29
CA VAL A 178 27.73 -6.03 -10.84
C VAL A 178 26.92 -7.19 -10.28
N ALA A 179 26.85 -8.28 -11.04
CA ALA A 179 26.05 -9.44 -10.69
C ALA A 179 26.49 -10.67 -11.45
N TYR A 180 26.17 -11.84 -10.90
CA TYR A 180 26.24 -13.10 -11.60
C TYR A 180 24.85 -13.62 -11.92
N PHE A 181 24.68 -14.18 -13.12
CA PHE A 181 23.42 -14.68 -13.65
C PHE A 181 23.58 -16.13 -14.10
N ALA A 182 22.49 -16.89 -14.04
CA ALA A 182 22.31 -18.13 -14.78
C ALA A 182 21.51 -17.84 -16.06
N PRO A 183 21.93 -18.35 -17.25
CA PRO A 183 21.12 -18.25 -18.45
C PRO A 183 19.87 -19.12 -18.31
N GLU A 184 18.73 -18.66 -18.87
CA GLU A 184 17.46 -19.39 -18.81
C GLU A 184 17.55 -20.79 -19.44
N MET A 185 18.40 -20.98 -20.45
CA MET A 185 18.67 -22.29 -21.07
C MET A 185 19.20 -23.33 -20.06
N LEU A 186 19.88 -22.92 -18.99
CA LEU A 186 20.34 -23.83 -17.94
C LEU A 186 19.22 -24.26 -16.98
N VAL A 187 18.12 -23.51 -16.93
CA VAL A 187 16.93 -23.83 -16.12
C VAL A 187 15.97 -24.79 -16.87
N HIS A 188 16.03 -24.79 -18.22
CA HIS A 188 15.13 -25.61 -19.05
C HIS A 188 15.72 -26.95 -19.51
N ASP A 189 17.02 -27.16 -19.46
CA ASP A 189 17.64 -28.43 -19.93
C ASP A 189 17.48 -29.63 -18.95
N SER A 190 16.78 -29.46 -17.83
CA SER A 190 16.31 -30.61 -17.03
C SER A 190 15.07 -31.31 -17.61
N VAL A 191 14.48 -30.78 -18.68
CA VAL A 191 13.46 -31.50 -19.48
C VAL A 191 14.20 -32.34 -20.52
N LYS A 192 14.50 -33.62 -20.18
CA LYS A 192 14.98 -34.63 -21.11
C LYS A 192 14.16 -34.58 -22.40
N GLU A 193 14.83 -34.47 -23.55
CA GLU A 193 14.25 -34.78 -24.86
C GLU A 193 13.83 -36.27 -24.91
N GLY A 194 12.74 -36.59 -24.25
CA GLY A 194 12.03 -37.85 -24.43
C GLY A 194 11.26 -37.79 -25.75
N THR A 195 11.23 -38.91 -26.49
CA THR A 195 10.32 -39.14 -27.63
C THR A 195 8.89 -38.69 -27.23
N ALA A 196 8.06 -38.32 -28.22
CA ALA A 196 6.70 -37.81 -27.98
C ALA A 196 5.82 -38.72 -27.07
N SER A 197 6.13 -40.03 -27.02
CA SER A 197 5.52 -40.98 -26.08
C SER A 197 6.05 -40.91 -24.64
N GLN A 198 7.25 -40.35 -24.43
CA GLN A 198 7.80 -40.07 -23.08
C GLN A 198 7.43 -38.67 -22.56
N ARG A 199 6.95 -37.76 -23.45
CA ARG A 199 6.42 -36.43 -23.09
C ARG A 199 5.01 -36.47 -22.48
N LEU A 200 4.28 -37.54 -22.68
CA LEU A 200 3.14 -37.91 -21.85
C LEU A 200 3.72 -38.62 -20.62
N GLY A 201 4.30 -37.87 -19.71
CA GLY A 201 4.53 -38.33 -18.35
C GLY A 201 3.29 -39.07 -17.87
N SER A 202 3.46 -40.09 -17.06
CA SER A 202 2.32 -40.89 -16.60
C SER A 202 1.18 -39.94 -16.25
N MET A 203 -0.07 -40.26 -16.58
CA MET A 203 -1.25 -39.46 -16.20
C MET A 203 -1.15 -38.97 -14.75
N LYS A 204 -0.46 -39.73 -13.93
CA LYS A 204 -0.15 -39.44 -12.53
C LYS A 204 0.82 -38.23 -12.38
N GLU A 205 1.82 -38.08 -13.23
CA GLU A 205 2.76 -36.94 -13.20
C GLU A 205 2.11 -35.66 -13.72
N LEU A 206 1.27 -35.76 -14.75
CA LEU A 206 0.45 -34.63 -15.22
C LEU A 206 -0.54 -34.17 -14.15
N LEU A 207 -1.22 -35.10 -13.48
CA LEU A 207 -2.13 -34.79 -12.39
C LEU A 207 -1.38 -34.22 -11.17
N ALA A 208 -0.17 -34.72 -10.87
CA ALA A 208 0.67 -34.18 -9.82
C ALA A 208 1.13 -32.75 -10.15
N GLY A 209 1.60 -32.49 -11.38
CA GLY A 209 1.98 -31.15 -11.81
C GLY A 209 0.80 -30.16 -11.83
N LEU A 210 -0.39 -30.61 -12.25
CA LEU A 210 -1.60 -29.80 -12.14
C LEU A 210 -1.97 -29.53 -10.67
N TRP A 211 -1.84 -30.51 -9.80
CA TRP A 211 -2.07 -30.32 -8.37
C TRP A 211 -1.08 -29.31 -7.78
N GLU A 212 0.21 -29.45 -8.05
CA GLU A 212 1.28 -28.56 -7.56
C GLU A 212 1.12 -27.12 -8.06
N SER A 213 0.50 -26.92 -9.22
CA SER A 213 0.20 -25.60 -9.75
C SER A 213 -1.03 -24.93 -9.10
N THR A 214 -1.76 -25.65 -8.22
CA THR A 214 -2.92 -25.08 -7.55
C THR A 214 -2.52 -24.30 -6.29
N GLY A 215 -3.22 -23.20 -6.01
CA GLY A 215 -3.04 -22.47 -4.76
C GLY A 215 -3.34 -23.31 -3.50
N ILE A 216 -4.15 -24.37 -3.62
CA ILE A 216 -4.45 -25.29 -2.51
C ILE A 216 -3.21 -26.12 -2.18
N ALA A 217 -2.51 -26.64 -3.18
CA ALA A 217 -1.27 -27.38 -3.01
C ALA A 217 -0.20 -26.51 -2.35
N ASP A 218 -0.06 -25.24 -2.77
CA ASP A 218 0.86 -24.28 -2.20
C ASP A 218 0.56 -24.03 -0.70
N ILE A 219 -0.71 -23.82 -0.32
CA ILE A 219 -1.12 -23.67 1.08
C ILE A 219 -0.74 -24.90 1.90
N ILE A 220 -1.03 -26.10 1.40
CA ILE A 220 -0.74 -27.35 2.10
C ILE A 220 0.77 -27.56 2.26
N GLN A 221 1.53 -27.32 1.20
CA GLN A 221 2.98 -27.49 1.18
C GLN A 221 3.66 -26.50 2.14
N GLN A 222 3.28 -25.24 2.12
CA GLN A 222 3.83 -24.21 3.01
C GLN A 222 3.43 -24.45 4.48
N THR A 223 2.25 -24.99 4.73
CA THR A 223 1.83 -25.36 6.09
C THR A 223 2.59 -26.57 6.60
N ARG A 224 2.93 -27.55 5.73
CA ARG A 224 3.64 -28.78 6.11
C ARG A 224 5.15 -28.59 6.31
N SER A 225 5.79 -27.75 5.50
CA SER A 225 7.27 -27.65 5.44
C SER A 225 7.89 -27.08 6.70
N ASN A 226 7.20 -26.21 7.47
CA ASN A 226 7.72 -25.64 8.72
C ASN A 226 6.59 -24.94 9.50
N PHE A 227 5.82 -25.68 10.29
CA PHE A 227 4.70 -25.15 11.05
C PHE A 227 5.08 -24.00 12.01
N SER A 228 6.34 -23.91 12.45
CA SER A 228 6.78 -22.85 13.37
C SER A 228 7.21 -21.54 12.70
N SER A 229 7.62 -21.54 11.42
CA SER A 229 8.15 -20.34 10.75
C SER A 229 7.38 -19.92 9.50
N THR A 230 6.69 -20.83 8.82
CA THR A 230 5.99 -20.56 7.55
C THR A 230 4.47 -20.72 7.60
N TRP A 231 3.88 -21.00 8.78
CA TRP A 231 2.42 -21.09 8.92
C TRP A 231 1.69 -19.83 8.40
N ILE A 232 2.34 -18.67 8.49
CA ILE A 232 1.81 -17.39 8.00
C ILE A 232 1.55 -17.44 6.48
N LEU A 233 2.44 -18.07 5.72
CA LEU A 233 2.31 -18.19 4.26
C LEU A 233 1.27 -19.25 3.84
N GLY A 234 0.98 -20.24 4.68
CA GLY A 234 -0.05 -21.26 4.46
C GLY A 234 -1.39 -20.86 5.11
N LEU A 235 -1.58 -21.28 6.37
CA LEU A 235 -2.82 -21.02 7.12
C LEU A 235 -3.11 -19.53 7.34
N GLY A 236 -2.07 -18.70 7.48
CA GLY A 236 -2.23 -17.26 7.62
C GLY A 236 -2.95 -16.62 6.42
N ARG A 237 -2.67 -17.08 5.18
CA ARG A 237 -3.40 -16.62 3.99
C ARG A 237 -4.87 -17.00 4.04
N VAL A 238 -5.19 -18.23 4.48
CA VAL A 238 -6.59 -18.67 4.66
C VAL A 238 -7.29 -17.82 5.71
N LEU A 239 -6.61 -17.53 6.83
CA LEU A 239 -7.13 -16.65 7.88
C LEU A 239 -7.39 -15.23 7.32
N MET A 240 -6.48 -14.68 6.55
CA MET A 240 -6.65 -13.34 5.98
C MET A 240 -7.74 -13.29 4.90
N MET A 241 -7.91 -14.38 4.11
CA MET A 241 -9.08 -14.50 3.23
C MET A 241 -10.39 -14.51 4.03
N ALA A 242 -10.42 -15.24 5.15
CA ALA A 242 -11.59 -15.25 6.04
C ALA A 242 -11.85 -13.87 6.66
N VAL A 243 -10.82 -13.12 7.02
CA VAL A 243 -10.93 -11.72 7.46
C VAL A 243 -11.50 -10.85 6.32
N GLY A 244 -11.01 -10.98 5.09
CA GLY A 244 -11.56 -10.29 3.93
C GLY A 244 -13.05 -10.59 3.71
N LEU A 245 -13.44 -11.86 3.78
CA LEU A 245 -14.84 -12.27 3.70
C LEU A 245 -15.70 -11.74 4.85
N LEU A 246 -15.15 -11.66 6.06
CA LEU A 246 -15.81 -11.04 7.20
C LEU A 246 -16.07 -9.54 6.96
N LEU A 247 -15.09 -8.79 6.42
CA LEU A 247 -15.26 -7.39 6.08
C LEU A 247 -16.37 -7.21 5.03
N ILE A 248 -16.40 -8.05 4.00
CA ILE A 248 -17.47 -8.08 3.00
C ILE A 248 -18.83 -8.37 3.65
N TYR A 249 -18.89 -9.35 4.54
CA TYR A 249 -20.11 -9.67 5.28
C TYR A 249 -20.60 -8.47 6.13
N LEU A 250 -19.71 -7.79 6.84
CA LEU A 250 -20.05 -6.60 7.63
C LEU A 250 -20.55 -5.47 6.73
N ALA A 251 -19.96 -5.28 5.56
CA ALA A 251 -20.42 -4.30 4.58
C ALA A 251 -21.84 -4.60 4.08
N ILE A 252 -22.12 -5.85 3.69
CA ILE A 252 -23.39 -6.25 3.07
C ILE A 252 -24.49 -6.44 4.11
N ALA A 253 -24.22 -7.23 5.17
CA ALA A 253 -25.26 -7.65 6.11
C ALA A 253 -25.51 -6.61 7.22
N LYS A 254 -24.50 -5.82 7.58
CA LYS A 254 -24.59 -4.82 8.65
C LYS A 254 -24.62 -3.38 8.14
N GLY A 255 -24.35 -3.16 6.85
CA GLY A 255 -24.31 -1.83 6.25
C GLY A 255 -23.18 -0.93 6.78
N PHE A 256 -22.08 -1.54 7.27
CA PHE A 256 -20.94 -0.80 7.81
C PHE A 256 -20.06 -0.28 6.67
N GLU A 257 -20.17 1.02 6.38
CA GLU A 257 -19.41 1.72 5.32
C GLU A 257 -19.21 0.87 4.05
N PRO A 258 -20.30 0.43 3.38
CA PRO A 258 -20.21 -0.56 2.31
C PRO A 258 -19.33 -0.10 1.15
N LEU A 259 -19.26 1.22 0.88
CA LEU A 259 -18.44 1.78 -0.18
C LEU A 259 -16.93 1.55 0.03
N LEU A 260 -16.48 1.42 1.27
CA LEU A 260 -15.07 1.21 1.62
C LEU A 260 -14.78 -0.23 2.02
N LEU A 261 -15.57 -0.81 2.94
CA LEU A 261 -15.30 -2.15 3.46
C LEU A 261 -15.39 -3.24 2.39
N LEU A 262 -16.30 -3.10 1.44
CA LEU A 262 -16.47 -4.10 0.38
C LEU A 262 -15.23 -4.18 -0.53
N PRO A 263 -14.71 -3.09 -1.13
CA PRO A 263 -13.49 -3.17 -1.93
C PRO A 263 -12.26 -3.52 -1.10
N ILE A 264 -12.14 -3.08 0.17
CA ILE A 264 -11.03 -3.48 1.06
C ILE A 264 -11.07 -4.99 1.31
N GLY A 265 -12.23 -5.53 1.67
CA GLY A 265 -12.40 -6.98 1.90
C GLY A 265 -12.10 -7.80 0.65
N TYR A 266 -12.54 -7.34 -0.53
CA TYR A 266 -12.27 -8.01 -1.79
C TYR A 266 -10.78 -7.96 -2.16
N GLY A 267 -10.12 -6.81 -1.98
CA GLY A 267 -8.68 -6.66 -2.15
C GLY A 267 -7.88 -7.58 -1.22
N ALA A 268 -8.33 -7.74 0.03
CA ALA A 268 -7.73 -8.68 0.99
C ALA A 268 -7.84 -10.14 0.54
N VAL A 269 -9.00 -10.55 0.00
CA VAL A 269 -9.17 -11.89 -0.57
C VAL A 269 -8.20 -12.09 -1.73
N LEU A 270 -8.15 -11.15 -2.70
CA LEU A 270 -7.28 -11.25 -3.86
C LEU A 270 -5.79 -11.30 -3.51
N ALA A 271 -5.37 -10.53 -2.51
CA ALA A 271 -3.97 -10.47 -2.07
C ALA A 271 -3.46 -11.78 -1.46
N ASN A 272 -4.37 -12.56 -0.88
CA ASN A 272 -4.03 -13.81 -0.22
C ASN A 272 -4.25 -15.06 -1.10
N ILE A 273 -4.62 -14.89 -2.38
CA ILE A 273 -4.65 -15.99 -3.34
C ILE A 273 -3.21 -16.43 -3.64
N PRO A 274 -2.82 -17.68 -3.31
CA PRO A 274 -1.47 -18.15 -3.56
C PRO A 274 -1.15 -18.16 -5.07
N LEU A 275 0.11 -17.94 -5.41
CA LEU A 275 0.65 -18.00 -6.78
C LEU A 275 0.07 -16.96 -7.77
N ALA A 276 -0.94 -16.19 -7.38
CA ALA A 276 -1.63 -15.27 -8.29
C ALA A 276 -0.83 -13.98 -8.61
N GLY A 277 0.12 -13.57 -7.75
CA GLY A 277 0.97 -12.39 -7.97
C GLY A 277 0.23 -11.04 -8.03
N ILE A 278 -1.07 -10.99 -7.70
CA ILE A 278 -1.96 -9.83 -7.90
C ILE A 278 -1.54 -8.61 -7.07
N SER A 279 -1.02 -8.84 -5.85
CA SER A 279 -0.57 -7.79 -4.93
C SER A 279 0.91 -7.44 -5.07
N GLY A 280 1.66 -8.17 -5.90
CA GLY A 280 3.07 -7.87 -6.20
C GLY A 280 3.25 -6.53 -6.93
N PRO A 281 4.49 -6.00 -7.01
CA PRO A 281 4.76 -4.70 -7.65
C PRO A 281 4.26 -4.60 -9.10
N ASP A 282 4.31 -5.70 -9.82
CA ASP A 282 3.86 -5.82 -11.22
C ASP A 282 2.42 -6.37 -11.34
N GLY A 283 1.80 -6.74 -10.22
CA GLY A 283 0.42 -7.20 -10.15
C GLY A 283 -0.57 -6.04 -10.27
N LEU A 284 -1.82 -6.35 -10.65
CA LEU A 284 -2.87 -5.35 -10.84
C LEU A 284 -3.03 -4.42 -9.62
N LEU A 285 -3.11 -4.98 -8.42
CA LEU A 285 -3.31 -4.19 -7.20
C LEU A 285 -2.04 -3.43 -6.79
N GLY A 286 -0.84 -3.99 -7.08
CA GLY A 286 0.42 -3.28 -6.88
C GLY A 286 0.55 -2.06 -7.78
N MET A 287 0.19 -2.17 -9.07
CA MET A 287 0.18 -1.02 -10.00
C MET A 287 -0.79 0.08 -9.53
N VAL A 288 -2.00 -0.30 -9.14
CA VAL A 288 -3.00 0.66 -8.61
C VAL A 288 -2.48 1.35 -7.34
N TYR A 289 -1.82 0.59 -6.45
CA TYR A 289 -1.20 1.13 -5.26
C TYR A 289 -0.11 2.17 -5.59
N ASN A 290 0.82 1.83 -6.47
CA ASN A 290 1.93 2.70 -6.85
C ASN A 290 1.45 4.00 -7.50
N VAL A 291 0.44 3.91 -8.39
CA VAL A 291 -0.09 5.09 -9.09
C VAL A 291 -0.95 5.97 -8.18
N GLY A 292 -1.76 5.39 -7.30
CA GLY A 292 -2.78 6.13 -6.58
C GLY A 292 -2.43 6.47 -5.14
N ILE A 293 -1.80 5.53 -4.42
CA ILE A 293 -1.52 5.68 -3.00
C ILE A 293 -0.12 6.23 -2.77
N ASP A 294 0.89 5.65 -3.40
CA ASP A 294 2.29 6.08 -3.25
C ASP A 294 2.51 7.53 -3.72
N THR A 295 1.83 7.92 -4.80
CA THR A 295 1.84 9.32 -5.26
C THR A 295 1.03 10.26 -4.37
N GLY A 296 0.13 9.74 -3.52
CA GLY A 296 -0.81 10.50 -2.70
C GLY A 296 -2.01 11.07 -3.46
N VAL A 297 -2.19 10.72 -4.75
CA VAL A 297 -3.28 11.27 -5.59
C VAL A 297 -4.66 10.83 -5.09
N PHE A 298 -4.86 9.55 -4.76
CA PHE A 298 -6.17 9.06 -4.32
C PHE A 298 -6.66 9.73 -3.03
N PRO A 299 -5.87 9.86 -1.95
CA PRO A 299 -6.30 10.62 -0.78
C PRO A 299 -6.71 12.06 -1.11
N LEU A 300 -5.99 12.76 -1.97
CA LEU A 300 -6.31 14.13 -2.35
C LEU A 300 -7.62 14.22 -3.13
N LEU A 301 -7.87 13.30 -4.06
CA LEU A 301 -9.14 13.25 -4.81
C LEU A 301 -10.33 12.92 -3.91
N ILE A 302 -10.14 12.04 -2.92
CA ILE A 302 -11.19 11.77 -1.92
C ILE A 302 -11.48 13.03 -1.10
N PHE A 303 -10.46 13.77 -0.67
CA PHE A 303 -10.65 15.04 0.04
C PHE A 303 -11.45 16.06 -0.79
N MET A 304 -11.19 16.14 -2.09
CA MET A 304 -11.98 16.99 -2.99
C MET A 304 -13.44 16.54 -3.05
N GLY A 305 -13.70 15.25 -3.19
CA GLY A 305 -15.05 14.70 -3.17
C GLY A 305 -15.76 14.94 -1.83
N VAL A 306 -15.08 14.71 -0.71
CA VAL A 306 -15.59 15.00 0.64
C VAL A 306 -15.90 16.50 0.79
N GLY A 307 -15.05 17.39 0.26
CA GLY A 307 -15.30 18.83 0.24
C GLY A 307 -16.56 19.20 -0.53
N ALA A 308 -16.79 18.58 -1.70
CA ALA A 308 -18.00 18.78 -2.50
C ALA A 308 -19.28 18.24 -1.82
N MET A 309 -19.15 17.20 -0.98
CA MET A 309 -20.28 16.67 -0.18
C MET A 309 -20.57 17.48 1.08
N THR A 310 -19.57 18.21 1.59
CA THR A 310 -19.60 18.83 2.93
C THR A 310 -20.26 20.19 2.90
N ASP A 311 -21.23 20.43 3.82
CA ASP A 311 -21.80 21.76 4.10
C ASP A 311 -21.11 22.38 5.32
N PHE A 312 -20.32 23.43 5.09
CA PHE A 312 -19.66 24.20 6.15
C PHE A 312 -20.58 25.26 6.80
N GLY A 313 -21.82 25.41 6.34
CA GLY A 313 -22.80 26.33 6.90
C GLY A 313 -22.95 26.23 8.42
N PRO A 314 -23.12 25.02 9.01
CA PRO A 314 -23.22 24.86 10.46
C PRO A 314 -21.97 25.35 11.23
N LEU A 315 -20.77 25.17 10.68
CA LEU A 315 -19.53 25.67 11.26
C LEU A 315 -19.47 27.20 11.20
N LEU A 316 -19.83 27.79 10.05
CA LEU A 316 -19.89 29.24 9.85
C LEU A 316 -20.96 29.90 10.74
N ALA A 317 -22.10 29.23 10.93
CA ALA A 317 -23.17 29.71 11.79
C ALA A 317 -22.76 29.75 13.28
N ASN A 318 -21.93 28.78 13.71
CA ASN A 318 -21.40 28.71 15.07
C ASN A 318 -19.90 28.37 15.09
N PRO A 319 -19.01 29.33 14.84
CA PRO A 319 -17.55 29.09 14.77
C PRO A 319 -16.96 28.53 16.07
N LYS A 320 -17.60 28.75 17.23
CA LYS A 320 -17.16 28.17 18.51
C LYS A 320 -17.18 26.64 18.48
N SER A 321 -17.99 26.03 17.64
CA SER A 321 -18.05 24.59 17.46
C SER A 321 -16.75 24.00 16.89
N ALA A 322 -15.89 24.82 16.25
CA ALA A 322 -14.55 24.41 15.82
C ALA A 322 -13.68 23.91 16.98
N LEU A 323 -13.85 24.48 18.17
CA LEU A 323 -13.12 24.06 19.37
C LEU A 323 -13.45 22.63 19.78
N LEU A 324 -14.67 22.15 19.51
CA LEU A 324 -15.05 20.76 19.75
C LEU A 324 -14.36 19.80 18.77
N GLY A 325 -14.23 20.22 17.50
CA GLY A 325 -13.42 19.51 16.51
C GLY A 325 -11.96 19.41 16.92
N ALA A 326 -11.37 20.53 17.39
CA ALA A 326 -10.01 20.56 17.89
C ALA A 326 -9.82 19.67 19.14
N ALA A 327 -10.77 19.66 20.07
CA ALA A 327 -10.71 18.82 21.28
C ALA A 327 -10.73 17.32 20.95
N ALA A 328 -11.46 16.90 19.94
CA ALA A 328 -11.51 15.50 19.50
C ALA A 328 -10.16 15.04 18.91
N GLN A 329 -9.31 15.95 18.38
CA GLN A 329 -7.97 15.61 17.91
C GLN A 329 -7.01 15.17 19.04
N PHE A 330 -7.40 15.31 20.29
CA PHE A 330 -6.67 14.73 21.41
C PHE A 330 -6.42 13.23 21.22
N GLY A 331 -7.31 12.52 20.52
CA GLY A 331 -7.12 11.12 20.12
C GLY A 331 -5.85 10.89 19.30
N ILE A 332 -5.48 11.81 18.40
CA ILE A 332 -4.26 11.74 17.59
C ILE A 332 -3.01 11.74 18.47
N PHE A 333 -2.91 12.71 19.37
CA PHE A 333 -1.76 12.82 20.25
C PHE A 333 -1.70 11.70 21.27
N PHE A 334 -2.85 11.23 21.76
CA PHE A 334 -2.94 10.06 22.62
C PHE A 334 -2.40 8.80 21.91
N ALA A 335 -2.79 8.56 20.64
CA ALA A 335 -2.30 7.42 19.88
C ALA A 335 -0.78 7.53 19.59
N LEU A 336 -0.28 8.73 19.30
CA LEU A 336 1.15 8.97 19.09
C LEU A 336 1.94 8.61 20.36
N ILE A 337 1.54 9.13 21.51
CA ILE A 337 2.19 8.82 22.80
C ILE A 337 2.05 7.32 23.11
N GLY A 338 0.88 6.73 22.87
CA GLY A 338 0.64 5.32 23.06
C GLY A 338 1.55 4.44 22.20
N ALA A 339 1.80 4.81 20.94
CA ALA A 339 2.73 4.10 20.06
C ALA A 339 4.17 4.17 20.60
N LEU A 340 4.60 5.32 21.13
CA LEU A 340 5.91 5.46 21.77
C LEU A 340 6.03 4.64 23.07
N VAL A 341 4.93 4.49 23.81
CA VAL A 341 4.88 3.59 24.98
C VAL A 341 4.98 2.13 24.55
N LEU A 342 4.26 1.71 23.51
CA LEU A 342 4.37 0.37 22.94
C LEU A 342 5.79 0.08 22.42
N ALA A 343 6.47 1.11 21.87
CA ALA A 343 7.87 0.99 21.47
C ALA A 343 8.78 0.65 22.64
N LYS A 344 8.59 1.29 23.80
CA LYS A 344 9.31 0.97 25.05
C LYS A 344 8.96 -0.43 25.60
N MET A 345 7.79 -0.97 25.25
CA MET A 345 7.35 -2.31 25.66
C MET A 345 7.87 -3.42 24.71
N GLY A 346 8.70 -3.09 23.71
CA GLY A 346 9.34 -4.07 22.82
C GLY A 346 8.62 -4.28 21.47
N ILE A 347 7.68 -3.42 21.10
CA ILE A 347 7.15 -3.35 19.75
C ILE A 347 7.92 -2.27 19.00
N GLU A 348 8.70 -2.63 17.98
CA GLU A 348 9.58 -1.70 17.28
C GLU A 348 8.77 -0.65 16.48
N PHE A 349 8.60 0.54 17.05
CA PHE A 349 8.07 1.73 16.39
C PHE A 349 9.06 2.88 16.54
N ASP A 350 9.41 3.52 15.43
CA ASP A 350 10.14 4.78 15.44
C ASP A 350 9.18 5.99 15.59
N LEU A 351 9.73 7.20 15.61
CA LEU A 351 8.93 8.42 15.78
C LEU A 351 8.02 8.68 14.57
N LYS A 352 8.45 8.33 13.35
CA LYS A 352 7.64 8.43 12.13
C LYS A 352 6.51 7.40 12.14
N ASP A 353 6.81 6.19 12.64
CA ASP A 353 5.81 5.15 12.86
C ASP A 353 4.76 5.62 13.86
N ALA A 354 5.20 6.19 15.00
CA ALA A 354 4.31 6.70 16.04
C ALA A 354 3.41 7.84 15.53
N ALA A 355 3.93 8.74 14.70
CA ALA A 355 3.12 9.79 14.07
C ALA A 355 2.09 9.23 13.08
N SER A 356 2.50 8.23 12.28
CA SER A 356 1.62 7.52 11.34
C SER A 356 0.51 6.72 12.05
N ILE A 357 0.81 6.16 13.22
CA ILE A 357 -0.19 5.50 14.08
C ILE A 357 -1.06 6.56 14.75
N GLY A 358 -0.47 7.66 15.18
CA GLY A 358 -1.16 8.75 15.86
C GLY A 358 -2.38 9.25 15.10
N ILE A 359 -2.24 9.47 13.80
CA ILE A 359 -3.32 10.05 12.97
C ILE A 359 -4.60 9.21 12.94
N ILE A 360 -4.53 7.90 13.24
CA ILE A 360 -5.69 7.00 13.33
C ILE A 360 -6.69 7.51 14.36
N GLY A 361 -6.20 8.13 15.45
CA GLY A 361 -7.04 8.66 16.52
C GLY A 361 -7.99 9.77 16.09
N GLY A 362 -7.74 10.41 14.92
CA GLY A 362 -8.65 11.37 14.30
C GLY A 362 -9.82 10.73 13.56
N ALA A 363 -9.77 9.42 13.31
CA ALA A 363 -10.75 8.66 12.50
C ALA A 363 -10.94 9.24 11.08
N ASP A 364 -9.83 9.58 10.45
CA ASP A 364 -9.76 10.16 9.09
C ASP A 364 -8.94 9.23 8.19
N GLY A 365 -9.63 8.40 7.40
CA GLY A 365 -9.00 7.41 6.52
C GLY A 365 -8.06 8.03 5.49
N PRO A 366 -8.52 8.97 4.65
CA PRO A 366 -7.70 9.62 3.64
C PRO A 366 -6.47 10.35 4.22
N THR A 367 -6.62 11.09 5.32
CA THR A 367 -5.51 11.75 6.01
C THR A 367 -4.50 10.72 6.55
N SER A 368 -5.00 9.61 7.09
CA SER A 368 -4.15 8.52 7.60
C SER A 368 -3.29 7.91 6.49
N ILE A 369 -3.87 7.67 5.31
CA ILE A 369 -3.11 7.19 4.15
C ILE A 369 -2.08 8.24 3.69
N PHE A 370 -2.50 9.50 3.56
CA PHE A 370 -1.63 10.58 3.09
C PHE A 370 -0.40 10.80 3.99
N LEU A 371 -0.58 10.76 5.29
CA LEU A 371 0.51 10.92 6.24
C LEU A 371 1.42 9.69 6.25
N THR A 372 0.83 8.50 6.36
CA THR A 372 1.57 7.25 6.52
C THR A 372 2.35 6.88 5.26
N SER A 373 1.82 7.15 4.05
CA SER A 373 2.55 6.92 2.80
C SER A 373 3.86 7.71 2.72
N ARG A 374 3.96 8.83 3.43
CA ARG A 374 5.14 9.69 3.46
C ARG A 374 6.08 9.44 4.64
N LEU A 375 5.55 9.16 5.82
CA LEU A 375 6.34 8.99 7.03
C LEU A 375 6.73 7.53 7.30
N SER A 376 5.81 6.59 7.07
CA SER A 376 5.99 5.16 7.37
C SER A 376 5.29 4.25 6.35
N PRO A 377 5.77 4.16 5.10
CA PRO A 377 5.15 3.33 4.06
C PRO A 377 4.99 1.85 4.45
N LYS A 378 5.88 1.33 5.30
CA LYS A 378 5.84 -0.05 5.82
C LYS A 378 4.58 -0.34 6.64
N LEU A 379 4.04 0.66 7.36
CA LEU A 379 2.84 0.52 8.20
C LEU A 379 1.54 0.90 7.48
N LEU A 380 1.62 1.36 6.22
CA LEU A 380 0.49 1.93 5.50
C LEU A 380 -0.73 0.99 5.45
N GLY A 381 -0.49 -0.31 5.21
CA GLY A 381 -1.57 -1.31 5.20
C GLY A 381 -2.30 -1.40 6.54
N ALA A 382 -1.56 -1.55 7.63
CA ALA A 382 -2.12 -1.68 8.96
C ALA A 382 -2.85 -0.40 9.41
N VAL A 383 -2.24 0.78 9.16
CA VAL A 383 -2.80 2.09 9.50
C VAL A 383 -4.07 2.38 8.70
N ALA A 384 -4.06 2.13 7.38
CA ALA A 384 -5.21 2.36 6.53
C ALA A 384 -6.40 1.48 6.92
N VAL A 385 -6.15 0.18 7.13
CA VAL A 385 -7.21 -0.75 7.58
C VAL A 385 -7.75 -0.36 8.95
N ALA A 386 -6.89 0.00 9.90
CA ALA A 386 -7.30 0.49 11.21
C ALA A 386 -8.21 1.72 11.07
N ALA A 387 -7.76 2.76 10.36
CA ALA A 387 -8.49 4.01 10.21
C ALA A 387 -9.87 3.83 9.59
N TYR A 388 -9.97 3.04 8.49
CA TYR A 388 -11.25 2.79 7.83
C TYR A 388 -12.16 1.85 8.63
N SER A 389 -11.59 0.84 9.32
CA SER A 389 -12.36 -0.03 10.18
C SER A 389 -12.99 0.74 11.35
N TYR A 390 -12.24 1.66 11.97
CA TYR A 390 -12.80 2.48 13.07
C TYR A 390 -13.83 3.48 12.56
N MET A 391 -13.63 4.06 11.38
CA MET A 391 -14.66 4.89 10.76
C MET A 391 -15.97 4.10 10.56
N ALA A 392 -15.87 2.84 10.11
CA ALA A 392 -17.03 1.96 9.98
C ALA A 392 -17.67 1.57 11.33
N LEU A 393 -16.86 1.46 12.39
CA LEU A 393 -17.32 1.09 13.74
C LEU A 393 -17.79 2.28 14.58
N VAL A 394 -17.75 3.50 14.07
CA VAL A 394 -18.29 4.72 14.75
C VAL A 394 -19.67 4.50 15.36
N PRO A 395 -20.67 3.92 14.65
CA PRO A 395 -22.01 3.71 15.20
C PRO A 395 -22.07 2.73 16.39
N ILE A 396 -21.03 1.94 16.58
CA ILE A 396 -20.93 0.93 17.66
C ILE A 396 -20.12 1.50 18.83
N ILE A 397 -18.99 2.14 18.55
CA ILE A 397 -18.01 2.57 19.58
C ILE A 397 -18.47 3.88 20.25
N GLN A 398 -18.98 4.84 19.50
CA GLN A 398 -19.32 6.16 20.05
C GLN A 398 -20.50 6.16 21.06
N PRO A 399 -21.65 5.47 20.80
CA PRO A 399 -22.80 5.57 21.70
C PRO A 399 -22.52 5.16 23.16
N PRO A 400 -21.83 4.04 23.45
CA PRO A 400 -21.46 3.71 24.82
C PRO A 400 -20.61 4.78 25.50
N ILE A 401 -19.64 5.35 24.78
CA ILE A 401 -18.73 6.37 25.30
C ILE A 401 -19.50 7.66 25.59
N MET A 402 -20.34 8.11 24.66
CA MET A 402 -21.19 9.28 24.87
C MET A 402 -22.11 9.11 26.07
N LYS A 403 -22.73 7.93 26.23
CA LYS A 403 -23.61 7.63 27.37
C LYS A 403 -22.84 7.56 28.68
N LEU A 404 -21.59 7.07 28.68
CA LEU A 404 -20.71 6.99 29.86
C LEU A 404 -20.34 8.40 30.38
N PHE A 405 -20.01 9.31 29.47
CA PHE A 405 -19.54 10.66 29.84
C PHE A 405 -20.65 11.72 29.88
N THR A 406 -21.92 11.37 29.67
CA THR A 406 -23.04 12.31 29.77
C THR A 406 -24.16 11.79 30.67
N THR A 407 -24.77 12.67 31.44
CA THR A 407 -26.00 12.38 32.17
C THR A 407 -27.21 12.45 31.24
N GLU A 408 -28.35 11.85 31.65
CA GLU A 408 -29.57 11.90 30.86
C GLU A 408 -30.09 13.33 30.69
N ALA A 409 -29.95 14.18 31.71
CA ALA A 409 -30.30 15.59 31.65
C ALA A 409 -29.45 16.34 30.60
N GLU A 410 -28.16 16.09 30.54
CA GLU A 410 -27.27 16.73 29.56
C GLU A 410 -27.61 16.30 28.13
N ARG A 411 -27.99 15.04 27.92
CA ARG A 411 -28.39 14.54 26.60
C ARG A 411 -29.70 15.15 26.08
N LYS A 412 -30.57 15.61 26.98
CA LYS A 412 -31.84 16.26 26.65
C LYS A 412 -31.73 17.76 26.40
N ILE A 413 -30.54 18.35 26.54
CA ILE A 413 -30.33 19.79 26.28
C ILE A 413 -30.66 20.10 24.83
N LYS A 414 -31.61 21.03 24.62
CA LYS A 414 -32.00 21.53 23.29
C LYS A 414 -31.18 22.77 22.96
N MET A 415 -30.61 22.78 21.76
CA MET A 415 -29.81 23.89 21.28
C MET A 415 -30.67 24.89 20.50
N LYS A 416 -30.30 26.17 20.53
CA LYS A 416 -30.94 27.22 19.74
C LYS A 416 -30.66 26.99 18.26
N GLN A 417 -31.63 27.37 17.41
CA GLN A 417 -31.50 27.31 15.96
C GLN A 417 -30.27 28.10 15.49
N LEU A 418 -29.53 27.53 14.53
CA LEU A 418 -28.38 28.18 13.91
C LEU A 418 -28.81 29.40 13.09
N ARG A 419 -27.99 30.44 13.07
CA ARG A 419 -28.22 31.60 12.19
C ARG A 419 -28.13 31.20 10.70
N PRO A 420 -28.88 31.86 9.81
CA PRO A 420 -28.66 31.69 8.39
C PRO A 420 -27.27 32.22 7.99
N VAL A 421 -26.60 31.50 7.08
CA VAL A 421 -25.29 31.86 6.54
C VAL A 421 -25.48 32.38 5.12
N SER A 422 -24.86 33.50 4.80
CA SER A 422 -24.96 34.10 3.47
C SER A 422 -24.16 33.32 2.42
N LYS A 423 -24.57 33.37 1.15
CA LYS A 423 -23.86 32.74 0.04
C LYS A 423 -22.41 33.23 -0.06
N LEU A 424 -22.20 34.53 0.19
CA LEU A 424 -20.85 35.13 0.15
C LEU A 424 -19.94 34.54 1.24
N GLU A 425 -20.43 34.37 2.48
CA GLU A 425 -19.69 33.71 3.55
C GLU A 425 -19.26 32.29 3.15
N LYS A 426 -20.17 31.53 2.53
CA LYS A 426 -19.91 30.15 2.08
C LYS A 426 -18.88 30.07 0.96
N ILE A 427 -18.82 31.05 0.04
CA ILE A 427 -17.84 31.12 -1.04
C ILE A 427 -16.47 31.61 -0.53
N CYS A 428 -16.47 32.63 0.34
CA CYS A 428 -15.23 33.19 0.85
C CYS A 428 -14.48 32.25 1.82
N PHE A 429 -15.23 31.41 2.55
CA PHE A 429 -14.66 30.53 3.56
C PHE A 429 -13.62 29.55 3.02
N PRO A 430 -13.88 28.75 1.97
CA PRO A 430 -12.88 27.83 1.43
C PRO A 430 -11.65 28.53 0.89
N LEU A 431 -11.80 29.71 0.30
CA LEU A 431 -10.67 30.50 -0.17
C LEU A 431 -9.80 31.00 0.99
N LEU A 432 -10.46 31.56 2.05
CA LEU A 432 -9.78 32.03 3.24
C LEU A 432 -9.00 30.90 3.94
N ILE A 433 -9.62 29.75 4.16
CA ILE A 433 -8.99 28.62 4.83
C ILE A 433 -7.82 28.08 3.99
N THR A 434 -7.96 28.00 2.66
CA THR A 434 -6.88 27.57 1.77
C THR A 434 -5.68 28.53 1.87
N LEU A 435 -5.89 29.83 1.80
CA LEU A 435 -4.83 30.82 1.90
C LEU A 435 -4.17 30.81 3.28
N LEU A 436 -4.98 30.77 4.34
CA LEU A 436 -4.48 30.72 5.72
C LEU A 436 -3.59 29.47 5.91
N CYS A 437 -4.04 28.32 5.43
CA CYS A 437 -3.27 27.09 5.51
C CYS A 437 -1.99 27.15 4.66
N ALA A 438 -2.06 27.68 3.44
CA ALA A 438 -0.90 27.79 2.55
C ALA A 438 0.21 28.66 3.18
N PHE A 439 -0.16 29.71 3.90
CA PHE A 439 0.82 30.61 4.54
C PHE A 439 1.33 30.09 5.89
N LEU A 440 0.48 29.45 6.69
CA LEU A 440 0.86 28.99 8.04
C LEU A 440 1.44 27.58 8.06
N LEU A 441 0.87 26.67 7.25
CA LEU A 441 1.18 25.24 7.24
C LEU A 441 1.21 24.71 5.79
N PRO A 442 2.25 25.03 5.00
CA PRO A 442 2.32 24.60 3.59
C PRO A 442 2.18 23.08 3.39
N ASP A 443 2.68 22.27 4.33
CA ASP A 443 2.61 20.80 4.24
C ASP A 443 1.18 20.25 4.37
N ALA A 444 0.24 21.00 4.99
CA ALA A 444 -1.19 20.67 5.04
C ALA A 444 -1.96 21.20 3.81
N ALA A 445 -1.38 22.13 3.05
CA ALA A 445 -2.06 22.80 1.93
C ALA A 445 -2.60 21.84 0.86
N PRO A 446 -1.94 20.73 0.47
CA PRO A 446 -2.50 19.81 -0.50
C PRO A 446 -3.82 19.18 -0.02
N LEU A 447 -3.91 18.73 1.24
CA LEU A 447 -5.13 18.13 1.79
C LEU A 447 -6.25 19.16 1.94
N ILE A 448 -5.95 20.25 2.64
CA ILE A 448 -6.94 21.31 2.92
C ILE A 448 -7.34 22.01 1.63
N GLY A 449 -6.40 22.25 0.72
CA GLY A 449 -6.68 22.87 -0.58
C GLY A 449 -7.66 22.03 -1.40
N MET A 450 -7.49 20.73 -1.47
CA MET A 450 -8.41 19.84 -2.19
C MET A 450 -9.79 19.77 -1.53
N LEU A 451 -9.85 19.71 -0.19
CA LEU A 451 -11.10 19.78 0.56
C LEU A 451 -11.86 21.09 0.26
N MET A 452 -11.15 22.21 0.36
CA MET A 452 -11.72 23.54 0.14
C MET A 452 -12.07 23.78 -1.33
N PHE A 453 -11.31 23.23 -2.26
CA PHE A 453 -11.63 23.29 -3.69
C PHE A 453 -12.93 22.56 -4.01
N GLY A 454 -13.10 21.34 -3.46
CA GLY A 454 -14.36 20.61 -3.55
C GLY A 454 -15.56 21.42 -3.02
N ASN A 455 -15.39 22.02 -1.85
CA ASN A 455 -16.43 22.85 -1.25
C ASN A 455 -16.71 24.13 -2.07
N LEU A 456 -15.68 24.78 -2.59
CA LEU A 456 -15.86 25.94 -3.46
C LEU A 456 -16.67 25.60 -4.72
N MET A 457 -16.42 24.45 -5.35
CA MET A 457 -17.22 23.98 -6.51
C MET A 457 -18.69 23.83 -6.16
N ARG A 458 -18.99 23.38 -4.95
CA ARG A 458 -20.38 23.25 -4.48
C ARG A 458 -21.03 24.62 -4.21
N GLU A 459 -20.35 25.49 -3.45
CA GLU A 459 -20.97 26.70 -2.91
C GLU A 459 -21.03 27.86 -3.94
N CYS A 460 -20.19 27.84 -4.97
CA CYS A 460 -20.20 28.89 -6.00
C CYS A 460 -21.45 28.85 -6.88
N GLY A 461 -22.03 27.67 -7.13
CA GLY A 461 -23.26 27.48 -7.90
C GLY A 461 -23.14 27.80 -9.39
N VAL A 462 -21.91 27.81 -9.94
CA VAL A 462 -21.65 28.04 -11.38
C VAL A 462 -21.02 26.82 -12.07
N VAL A 463 -20.60 25.83 -11.30
CA VAL A 463 -19.98 24.59 -11.77
C VAL A 463 -20.64 23.34 -11.16
N ASP A 464 -21.95 23.34 -11.06
CA ASP A 464 -22.73 22.26 -10.41
C ASP A 464 -22.39 20.89 -10.99
N ARG A 465 -22.13 20.78 -12.31
CA ARG A 465 -21.73 19.54 -12.97
C ARG A 465 -20.39 19.02 -12.45
N LEU A 466 -19.40 19.89 -12.15
CA LEU A 466 -18.11 19.48 -11.59
C LEU A 466 -18.29 19.04 -10.14
N SER A 467 -19.09 19.78 -9.37
CA SER A 467 -19.44 19.43 -8.00
C SER A 467 -20.14 18.06 -7.93
N ASP A 468 -21.12 17.82 -8.81
CA ASP A 468 -21.83 16.54 -8.90
C ASP A 468 -20.87 15.39 -9.28
N THR A 469 -20.00 15.61 -10.27
CA THR A 469 -18.97 14.63 -10.65
C THR A 469 -18.03 14.32 -9.50
N ALA A 470 -17.56 15.34 -8.76
CA ALA A 470 -16.61 15.15 -7.66
C ALA A 470 -17.24 14.36 -6.49
N GLN A 471 -18.49 14.69 -6.11
CA GLN A 471 -19.16 14.08 -4.96
C GLN A 471 -19.76 12.70 -5.24
N ASN A 472 -19.94 12.30 -6.50
CA ASN A 472 -20.54 11.04 -6.91
C ASN A 472 -19.58 10.17 -7.73
N ALA A 473 -19.36 10.48 -9.00
CA ALA A 473 -18.60 9.61 -9.90
C ALA A 473 -17.13 9.50 -9.49
N LEU A 474 -16.45 10.62 -9.28
CA LEU A 474 -15.02 10.64 -8.98
C LEU A 474 -14.70 9.96 -7.66
N ILE A 475 -15.40 10.34 -6.58
CA ILE A 475 -15.15 9.77 -5.25
C ILE A 475 -15.42 8.26 -5.25
N ASN A 476 -16.45 7.79 -5.96
CA ASN A 476 -16.78 6.37 -6.05
C ASN A 476 -15.70 5.59 -6.82
N ILE A 477 -15.24 6.10 -7.98
CA ILE A 477 -14.16 5.48 -8.76
C ILE A 477 -12.88 5.38 -7.92
N VAL A 478 -12.48 6.50 -7.30
CA VAL A 478 -11.27 6.52 -6.47
C VAL A 478 -11.40 5.60 -5.27
N THR A 479 -12.58 5.53 -4.65
CA THR A 479 -12.84 4.64 -3.51
C THR A 479 -12.72 3.16 -3.88
N ILE A 480 -13.19 2.76 -5.07
CA ILE A 480 -13.03 1.37 -5.57
C ILE A 480 -11.53 1.03 -5.66
N PHE A 481 -10.75 1.85 -6.34
CA PHE A 481 -9.32 1.60 -6.54
C PHE A 481 -8.53 1.70 -5.23
N LEU A 482 -8.78 2.72 -4.42
CA LEU A 482 -8.13 2.90 -3.14
C LEU A 482 -8.46 1.74 -2.19
N GLY A 483 -9.74 1.38 -2.07
CA GLY A 483 -10.17 0.29 -1.19
C GLY A 483 -9.53 -1.04 -1.58
N THR A 484 -9.53 -1.41 -2.88
CA THR A 484 -8.90 -2.65 -3.34
C THR A 484 -7.39 -2.64 -3.14
N ALA A 485 -6.70 -1.51 -3.39
CA ALA A 485 -5.26 -1.37 -3.18
C ALA A 485 -4.87 -1.39 -1.70
N VAL A 486 -5.66 -0.79 -0.81
CA VAL A 486 -5.49 -0.89 0.65
C VAL A 486 -5.73 -2.33 1.10
N GLY A 487 -6.78 -2.98 0.59
CA GLY A 487 -7.05 -4.40 0.85
C GLY A 487 -5.90 -5.30 0.44
N ALA A 488 -5.16 -4.97 -0.63
CA ALA A 488 -3.98 -5.71 -1.05
C ALA A 488 -2.86 -5.74 0.01
N LYS A 489 -2.79 -4.77 0.90
CA LYS A 489 -1.85 -4.73 2.03
C LYS A 489 -2.28 -5.60 3.22
N LEU A 490 -3.46 -6.21 3.15
CA LEU A 490 -3.93 -7.24 4.10
C LEU A 490 -3.39 -8.63 3.74
N SER A 491 -2.21 -8.72 3.14
CA SER A 491 -1.52 -10.00 2.95
C SER A 491 -1.06 -10.56 4.30
N ALA A 492 -1.07 -11.90 4.43
CA ALA A 492 -0.81 -12.57 5.71
C ALA A 492 0.57 -12.22 6.29
N ASP A 493 1.60 -12.11 5.43
CA ASP A 493 2.97 -11.79 5.79
C ASP A 493 3.14 -10.37 6.33
N GLN A 494 2.35 -9.41 5.83
CA GLN A 494 2.43 -8.01 6.24
C GLN A 494 1.49 -7.69 7.41
N PHE A 495 0.34 -8.35 7.49
CA PHE A 495 -0.71 -7.99 8.44
C PHE A 495 -0.67 -8.77 9.75
N LEU A 496 -0.29 -10.06 9.74
CA LEU A 496 -0.26 -10.91 10.95
C LEU A 496 1.02 -10.68 11.78
N THR A 497 1.27 -9.43 12.17
CA THR A 497 2.43 -9.02 12.95
C THR A 497 2.01 -8.48 14.32
N LYS A 498 2.92 -8.51 15.30
CA LYS A 498 2.70 -7.89 16.63
C LYS A 498 2.45 -6.38 16.50
N GLN A 499 3.11 -5.73 15.54
CA GLN A 499 2.95 -4.32 15.23
C GLN A 499 1.51 -4.01 14.79
N THR A 500 0.95 -4.78 13.87
CA THR A 500 -0.43 -4.59 13.38
C THR A 500 -1.46 -4.75 14.49
N ILE A 501 -1.32 -5.79 15.34
CA ILE A 501 -2.23 -5.99 16.48
C ILE A 501 -2.13 -4.81 17.45
N GLY A 502 -0.91 -4.34 17.74
CA GLY A 502 -0.68 -3.16 18.56
C GLY A 502 -1.36 -1.90 17.99
N ILE A 503 -1.24 -1.67 16.68
CA ILE A 503 -1.88 -0.56 15.96
C ILE A 503 -3.41 -0.65 16.08
N LEU A 504 -4.00 -1.84 15.87
CA LEU A 504 -5.43 -2.04 15.95
C LEU A 504 -5.97 -1.76 17.36
N ILE A 505 -5.35 -2.29 18.40
CA ILE A 505 -5.79 -2.06 19.78
C ILE A 505 -5.65 -0.58 20.16
N LEU A 506 -4.48 0.00 19.89
CA LEU A 506 -4.18 1.39 20.21
C LEU A 506 -5.12 2.36 19.49
N GLY A 507 -5.39 2.11 18.21
CA GLY A 507 -6.30 2.94 17.40
C GLY A 507 -7.74 2.93 17.96
N ALA A 508 -8.27 1.77 18.39
CA ALA A 508 -9.58 1.67 19.02
C ALA A 508 -9.67 2.46 20.33
N ILE A 509 -8.63 2.36 21.15
CA ILE A 509 -8.54 3.13 22.40
C ILE A 509 -8.44 4.63 22.09
N ALA A 510 -7.58 5.02 21.17
CA ALA A 510 -7.37 6.42 20.78
C ALA A 510 -8.65 7.07 20.22
N PHE A 511 -9.39 6.36 19.38
CA PHE A 511 -10.68 6.80 18.87
C PHE A 511 -11.70 7.00 20.02
N SER A 512 -11.70 6.09 20.98
CA SER A 512 -12.54 6.19 22.19
C SER A 512 -12.17 7.41 23.04
N VAL A 513 -10.89 7.66 23.22
CA VAL A 513 -10.35 8.82 23.96
C VAL A 513 -10.68 10.12 23.23
N GLY A 514 -10.52 10.20 21.91
CA GLY A 514 -10.91 11.37 21.11
C GLY A 514 -12.39 11.70 21.24
N THR A 515 -13.26 10.68 21.17
CA THR A 515 -14.71 10.84 21.41
C THR A 515 -15.00 11.36 22.82
N ALA A 516 -14.36 10.78 23.84
CA ALA A 516 -14.55 11.21 25.23
C ALA A 516 -14.04 12.64 25.45
N ALA A 517 -12.88 13.00 24.90
CA ALA A 517 -12.32 14.34 25.00
C ALA A 517 -13.27 15.39 24.38
N GLY A 518 -13.83 15.10 23.20
CA GLY A 518 -14.82 15.96 22.57
C GLY A 518 -16.06 16.17 23.45
N VAL A 519 -16.61 15.10 24.02
CA VAL A 519 -17.78 15.17 24.94
C VAL A 519 -17.46 15.96 26.19
N ILE A 520 -16.33 15.68 26.84
CA ILE A 520 -15.88 16.38 28.06
C ILE A 520 -15.71 17.87 27.77
N PHE A 521 -15.07 18.21 26.65
CA PHE A 521 -14.92 19.61 26.25
C PHE A 521 -16.27 20.28 25.95
N GLY A 522 -17.22 19.54 25.37
CA GLY A 522 -18.61 19.97 25.21
C GLY A 522 -19.29 20.32 26.54
N LYS A 523 -19.04 19.55 27.60
CA LYS A 523 -19.50 19.87 28.96
C LYS A 523 -18.86 21.15 29.51
N ILE A 524 -17.56 21.32 29.29
CA ILE A 524 -16.83 22.53 29.70
C ILE A 524 -17.43 23.75 28.97
N MET A 525 -17.59 23.65 27.66
CA MET A 525 -18.19 24.72 26.86
C MET A 525 -19.61 25.05 27.30
N ASN A 526 -20.44 24.04 27.63
CA ASN A 526 -21.78 24.26 28.13
C ASN A 526 -21.79 25.04 29.45
N LYS A 527 -20.83 24.76 30.34
CA LYS A 527 -20.69 25.52 31.62
C LYS A 527 -20.20 26.96 31.42
N LEU A 528 -19.40 27.22 30.40
CA LEU A 528 -18.83 28.53 30.11
C LEU A 528 -19.71 29.38 29.17
N SER A 529 -20.62 28.75 28.45
CA SER A 529 -21.48 29.44 27.48
C SER A 529 -22.76 29.96 28.15
N LYS A 530 -23.21 31.13 27.70
CA LYS A 530 -24.56 31.68 28.08
C LYS A 530 -25.71 30.91 27.42
N ASP A 531 -25.47 30.36 26.24
CA ASP A 531 -26.42 29.53 25.50
C ASP A 531 -26.17 28.06 25.80
N PRO A 532 -27.20 27.23 25.97
CA PRO A 532 -27.06 25.82 26.29
C PRO A 532 -26.43 25.07 25.11
N ILE A 533 -25.39 24.31 25.39
CA ILE A 533 -24.68 23.46 24.44
C ILE A 533 -24.87 22.00 24.86
N ASN A 534 -25.39 21.18 23.97
CA ASN A 534 -25.50 19.75 24.26
C ASN A 534 -24.12 19.08 24.12
N PRO A 535 -23.57 18.48 25.20
CA PRO A 535 -22.23 17.89 25.18
C PRO A 535 -22.06 16.76 24.15
N LEU A 536 -23.15 16.10 23.75
CA LEU A 536 -23.11 15.05 22.73
C LEU A 536 -22.48 15.52 21.41
N ILE A 537 -22.67 16.80 21.02
CA ILE A 537 -22.13 17.32 19.76
C ILE A 537 -20.60 17.28 19.73
N GLY A 538 -19.93 17.29 20.90
CA GLY A 538 -18.48 17.16 21.00
C GLY A 538 -17.96 15.80 20.49
N ALA A 539 -18.75 14.73 20.61
CA ALA A 539 -18.41 13.43 20.04
C ALA A 539 -18.33 13.46 18.50
N ALA A 540 -19.01 14.40 17.86
CA ALA A 540 -18.93 14.57 16.40
C ALA A 540 -17.63 15.23 15.94
N GLY A 541 -16.79 15.73 16.85
CA GLY A 541 -15.51 16.36 16.53
C GLY A 541 -14.46 15.41 15.91
N VAL A 542 -14.67 14.10 15.93
CA VAL A 542 -13.89 13.14 15.15
C VAL A 542 -14.19 13.31 13.65
N SER A 543 -13.19 13.04 12.80
CA SER A 543 -13.24 13.37 11.37
C SER A 543 -14.10 12.43 10.50
N ALA A 544 -14.86 11.51 11.10
CA ALA A 544 -15.76 10.60 10.39
C ALA A 544 -17.03 11.33 9.90
N VAL A 545 -16.94 12.06 8.79
CA VAL A 545 -18.03 12.86 8.20
C VAL A 545 -18.82 12.02 7.19
N PRO A 546 -20.16 12.06 7.21
CA PRO A 546 -21.08 12.67 8.21
C PRO A 546 -21.51 11.70 9.33
N MET A 547 -20.83 10.56 9.48
CA MET A 547 -21.26 9.45 10.33
C MET A 547 -21.33 9.83 11.80
N ALA A 548 -20.29 10.47 12.33
CA ALA A 548 -20.26 10.86 13.75
C ALA A 548 -21.41 11.83 14.09
N ALA A 549 -21.73 12.77 13.22
CA ALA A 549 -22.87 13.67 13.41
C ALA A 549 -24.21 12.92 13.42
N ARG A 550 -24.39 11.93 12.54
CA ARG A 550 -25.60 11.07 12.52
C ARG A 550 -25.73 10.25 13.79
N VAL A 551 -24.64 9.72 14.31
CA VAL A 551 -24.61 8.95 15.57
C VAL A 551 -24.98 9.83 16.76
N VAL A 552 -24.43 11.05 16.83
CA VAL A 552 -24.82 12.05 17.84
C VAL A 552 -26.31 12.36 17.79
N ASN A 553 -26.84 12.60 16.60
CA ASN A 553 -28.27 12.85 16.41
C ASN A 553 -29.13 11.65 16.86
N LYS A 554 -28.72 10.43 16.53
CA LYS A 554 -29.40 9.21 16.96
C LYS A 554 -29.47 9.10 18.49
N VAL A 555 -28.34 9.29 19.18
CA VAL A 555 -28.27 9.23 20.66
C VAL A 555 -29.08 10.37 21.29
N GLY A 556 -29.10 11.56 20.68
CA GLY A 556 -29.96 12.67 21.10
C GLY A 556 -31.46 12.34 21.02
N LEU A 557 -31.91 11.77 19.88
CA LEU A 557 -33.28 11.34 19.66
C LEU A 557 -33.69 10.16 20.55
N GLU A 558 -32.78 9.25 20.88
CA GLU A 558 -33.05 8.18 21.85
C GLU A 558 -33.33 8.73 23.28
N SER A 559 -32.77 9.89 23.61
CA SER A 559 -32.94 10.54 24.92
C SER A 559 -34.17 11.49 24.97
N ASP A 560 -34.43 12.22 23.90
CA ASP A 560 -35.64 13.04 23.67
C ASP A 560 -35.96 13.03 22.15
N PRO A 561 -37.11 12.46 21.70
CA PRO A 561 -37.50 12.39 20.30
C PRO A 561 -37.60 13.73 19.56
N ARG A 562 -37.61 14.84 20.29
CA ARG A 562 -37.69 16.21 19.75
C ARG A 562 -36.34 16.92 19.77
N ASN A 563 -35.23 16.23 20.11
CA ASN A 563 -33.89 16.81 20.21
C ASN A 563 -33.06 16.51 18.97
N PHE A 564 -33.25 17.29 17.92
CA PHE A 564 -32.54 17.17 16.64
C PHE A 564 -31.19 17.86 16.73
N LEU A 565 -30.10 17.08 16.87
CA LEU A 565 -28.74 17.58 17.03
C LEU A 565 -27.94 17.56 15.73
N LEU A 566 -28.47 17.03 14.60
CA LEU A 566 -27.69 16.79 13.38
C LEU A 566 -26.96 18.04 12.89
N MET A 567 -27.68 19.15 12.72
CA MET A 567 -27.07 20.38 12.20
C MET A 567 -26.04 20.97 13.15
N HIS A 568 -26.26 20.84 14.46
CA HIS A 568 -25.29 21.31 15.47
C HIS A 568 -24.05 20.40 15.53
N ALA A 569 -24.20 19.10 15.32
CA ALA A 569 -23.12 18.13 15.30
C ALA A 569 -22.27 18.21 14.01
N MET A 570 -22.86 18.68 12.89
CA MET A 570 -22.10 18.87 11.64
C MET A 570 -20.98 19.90 11.78
N GLY A 571 -21.16 20.98 12.56
CA GLY A 571 -20.13 21.98 12.79
C GLY A 571 -18.82 21.38 13.36
N PRO A 572 -18.86 20.75 14.55
CA PRO A 572 -17.69 20.04 15.08
C PRO A 572 -17.15 18.95 14.16
N ASN A 573 -18.03 18.21 13.47
CA ASN A 573 -17.65 17.10 12.61
C ASN A 573 -16.75 17.57 11.43
N VAL A 574 -17.18 18.65 10.78
CA VAL A 574 -16.43 19.25 9.68
C VAL A 574 -15.13 19.92 10.19
N ALA A 575 -15.20 20.57 11.36
CA ALA A 575 -14.01 21.12 12.00
C ALA A 575 -12.98 20.04 12.33
N GLY A 576 -13.43 18.82 12.66
CA GLY A 576 -12.58 17.66 12.87
C GLY A 576 -11.74 17.31 11.65
N VAL A 577 -12.32 17.33 10.45
CA VAL A 577 -11.60 17.03 9.19
C VAL A 577 -10.49 18.07 8.93
N ILE A 578 -10.80 19.35 9.14
CA ILE A 578 -9.77 20.40 9.07
C ILE A 578 -8.70 20.14 10.13
N GLY A 579 -9.10 19.76 11.34
CA GLY A 579 -8.19 19.48 12.46
C GLY A 579 -7.23 18.32 12.18
N SER A 580 -7.72 17.20 11.64
CA SER A 580 -6.90 16.04 11.27
C SER A 580 -5.93 16.39 10.13
N ALA A 581 -6.36 17.14 9.11
CA ALA A 581 -5.52 17.59 8.01
C ALA A 581 -4.41 18.56 8.49
N VAL A 582 -4.74 19.47 9.41
CA VAL A 582 -3.76 20.36 10.07
C VAL A 582 -2.78 19.54 10.89
N ALA A 583 -3.25 18.58 11.70
CA ALA A 583 -2.39 17.72 12.50
C ALA A 583 -1.42 16.91 11.61
N ALA A 584 -1.91 16.37 10.48
CA ALA A 584 -1.05 15.68 9.51
C ALA A 584 0.02 16.61 8.92
N GLY A 585 -0.32 17.83 8.57
CA GLY A 585 0.63 18.83 8.07
C GLY A 585 1.70 19.18 9.12
N VAL A 586 1.29 19.36 10.38
CA VAL A 586 2.23 19.63 11.49
C VAL A 586 3.18 18.43 11.69
N LEU A 587 2.65 17.20 11.68
CA LEU A 587 3.47 15.99 11.84
C LEU A 587 4.42 15.80 10.66
N LEU A 588 3.98 16.08 9.42
CA LEU A 588 4.85 16.06 8.25
C LEU A 588 5.97 17.10 8.35
N LYS A 589 5.67 18.32 8.77
CA LYS A 589 6.66 19.38 8.94
C LYS A 589 7.68 19.03 10.02
N ALA A 590 7.19 18.48 11.14
CA ALA A 590 8.05 18.15 12.28
C ALA A 590 8.98 16.94 11.99
N LEU A 591 8.52 15.96 11.21
CA LEU A 591 9.19 14.66 11.07
C LEU A 591 9.61 14.32 9.63
N GLY A 592 9.12 15.04 8.63
CA GLY A 592 9.43 14.79 7.21
C GLY A 592 10.87 15.11 6.83
N GLY A 593 11.56 15.96 7.62
CA GLY A 593 12.97 16.31 7.46
C GLY A 593 13.95 15.43 8.25
N LEU A 594 13.45 14.53 9.08
CA LEU A 594 14.22 13.50 9.79
C LEU A 594 14.31 12.24 8.91
#